data_ebeaab61ff0a666b2950d3fa72f198b8
#
_entry.id   ebeaab61ff0a666b2950d3fa72f198b8
#
_cell.length_a   1.000
_cell.length_b   1.000
_cell.length_c   1.000
_cell.angle_alpha   90.00
_cell.angle_beta   90.00
_cell.angle_gamma   90.00
#
_symmetry.space_group_name_H-M   'P 1'
#
loop_
_entity.id
_entity.type
_entity.pdbx_description
1 polymer ?
#
loop_
_entity_poly.entity_id
_entity_poly.type
_entity_poly.pdbx_seq_one_letter_code
_entity_poly.pdbx_strand_id
1 'polypeptide(L)'
;TDSDLSNAEVESISTSLSRWRPELTKDQVHAIVLEAGSVFFESEAEQEIVESVRSLGTALSITQRREVLEDAIRVAEADGVLLNSEQNLLSVLAGAWDIKATKDRLIDESSARLENDPEWSILHDIALLYIVMGHSADGHLKEVEISAMIDRLGEWETQLTVEEIRSILRAAIDYYSQGPNENDLTDSVLAIKEALPKSQRLIVLDDLVTIAKADGTVIESEKDIVESLSSAWNIDVRIAL
;
A
#
# COMPACT_ATOMS: atom_id res chain seq x y z
N THR A 1 7.23 2.16 -5.66
CA THR A 1 7.78 1.02 -4.92
C THR A 1 8.72 1.58 -3.87
N ASP A 2 8.40 1.34 -2.62
CA ASP A 2 9.34 1.50 -1.56
C ASP A 2 10.51 0.52 -1.76
N SER A 3 11.62 0.79 -1.14
CA SER A 3 12.83 0.01 -1.37
C SER A 3 12.88 -1.33 -0.62
N ASP A 4 11.76 -1.78 -0.06
CA ASP A 4 11.65 -3.00 0.75
C ASP A 4 10.59 -3.96 0.19
N LEU A 5 10.97 -5.24 0.02
CA LEU A 5 10.05 -6.32 -0.33
C LEU A 5 9.47 -6.93 0.94
N SER A 6 8.15 -6.91 1.07
CA SER A 6 7.45 -7.56 2.17
C SER A 6 7.62 -9.07 2.16
N ASN A 7 7.43 -9.68 3.33
CA ASN A 7 7.39 -11.14 3.41
C ASN A 7 6.23 -11.73 2.56
N ALA A 8 5.11 -11.02 2.45
CA ALA A 8 3.96 -11.43 1.64
C ALA A 8 4.28 -11.39 0.14
N GLU A 9 4.95 -10.33 -0.33
CA GLU A 9 5.40 -10.22 -1.72
C GLU A 9 6.46 -11.28 -2.06
N VAL A 10 7.46 -11.48 -1.19
CA VAL A 10 8.47 -12.54 -1.36
C VAL A 10 7.82 -13.92 -1.46
N GLU A 11 6.82 -14.22 -0.65
CA GLU A 11 6.08 -15.49 -0.72
C GLU A 11 5.25 -15.59 -2.00
N SER A 12 4.61 -14.51 -2.44
CA SER A 12 3.85 -14.44 -3.69
C SER A 12 4.75 -14.63 -4.92
N ILE A 13 5.91 -13.96 -4.95
CA ILE A 13 6.93 -14.11 -5.99
C ILE A 13 7.43 -15.57 -6.01
N SER A 14 7.77 -16.14 -4.85
CA SER A 14 8.28 -17.50 -4.74
C SER A 14 7.25 -18.53 -5.22
N THR A 15 5.97 -18.32 -4.90
CA THR A 15 4.85 -19.16 -5.36
C THR A 15 4.70 -19.10 -6.88
N SER A 16 4.73 -17.90 -7.46
CA SER A 16 4.65 -17.69 -8.89
C SER A 16 5.82 -18.33 -9.63
N LEU A 17 7.06 -18.15 -9.16
CA LEU A 17 8.24 -18.78 -9.74
C LEU A 17 8.19 -20.30 -9.67
N SER A 18 7.73 -20.88 -8.56
CA SER A 18 7.57 -22.33 -8.41
C SER A 18 6.56 -22.91 -9.40
N ARG A 19 5.52 -22.14 -9.76
CA ARG A 19 4.54 -22.54 -10.78
C ARG A 19 5.15 -22.50 -12.19
N TRP A 20 5.97 -21.49 -12.51
CA TRP A 20 6.66 -21.37 -13.79
C TRP A 20 7.79 -22.37 -13.98
N ARG A 21 8.45 -22.76 -12.88
CA ARG A 21 9.62 -23.62 -12.87
C ARG A 21 9.48 -24.71 -11.78
N PRO A 22 8.54 -25.67 -11.97
CA PRO A 22 8.23 -26.69 -10.97
C PRO A 22 9.40 -27.65 -10.69
N GLU A 23 10.44 -27.65 -11.53
CA GLU A 23 11.67 -28.43 -11.33
C GLU A 23 12.63 -27.81 -10.31
N LEU A 24 12.44 -26.54 -9.93
CA LEU A 24 13.29 -25.86 -8.96
C LEU A 24 12.88 -26.22 -7.53
N THR A 25 13.87 -26.41 -6.68
CA THR A 25 13.64 -26.56 -5.24
C THR A 25 13.31 -25.21 -4.60
N LYS A 26 12.69 -25.21 -3.42
CA LYS A 26 12.41 -23.98 -2.66
C LYS A 26 13.65 -23.13 -2.42
N ASP A 27 14.79 -23.77 -2.10
CA ASP A 27 16.06 -23.05 -1.86
C ASP A 27 16.57 -22.37 -3.15
N GLN A 28 16.39 -23.02 -4.31
CA GLN A 28 16.76 -22.43 -5.60
C GLN A 28 15.84 -21.24 -5.96
N VAL A 29 14.54 -21.38 -5.73
CA VAL A 29 13.57 -20.28 -5.93
C VAL A 29 13.94 -19.10 -5.02
N HIS A 30 14.18 -19.36 -3.74
CA HIS A 30 14.58 -18.32 -2.79
C HIS A 30 15.89 -17.62 -3.19
N ALA A 31 16.88 -18.38 -3.65
CA ALA A 31 18.14 -17.80 -4.16
C ALA A 31 17.91 -16.87 -5.36
N ILE A 32 17.00 -17.23 -6.30
CA ILE A 32 16.65 -16.39 -7.46
C ILE A 32 15.98 -15.10 -7.00
N VAL A 33 15.06 -15.16 -6.03
CA VAL A 33 14.38 -13.96 -5.50
C VAL A 33 15.38 -13.02 -4.83
N LEU A 34 16.29 -13.56 -4.02
CA LEU A 34 17.34 -12.76 -3.36
C LEU A 34 18.31 -12.13 -4.39
N GLU A 35 18.70 -12.88 -5.42
CA GLU A 35 19.56 -12.35 -6.48
C GLU A 35 18.87 -11.24 -7.27
N ALA A 36 17.61 -11.43 -7.64
CA ALA A 36 16.81 -10.39 -8.31
C ALA A 36 16.65 -9.14 -7.44
N GLY A 37 16.40 -9.31 -6.13
CA GLY A 37 16.35 -8.22 -5.15
C GLY A 37 17.66 -7.46 -5.08
N SER A 38 18.81 -8.15 -5.06
CA SER A 38 20.13 -7.48 -5.03
C SER A 38 20.38 -6.62 -6.27
N VAL A 39 19.99 -7.11 -7.45
CA VAL A 39 20.09 -6.33 -8.71
C VAL A 39 19.19 -5.09 -8.65
N PHE A 40 17.99 -5.22 -8.09
CA PHE A 40 17.07 -4.08 -7.95
C PHE A 40 17.62 -2.95 -7.07
N PHE A 41 18.40 -3.29 -6.02
CA PHE A 41 19.00 -2.30 -5.12
C PHE A 41 20.33 -1.72 -5.61
N GLU A 42 20.85 -2.18 -6.76
CA GLU A 42 22.07 -1.62 -7.35
C GLU A 42 21.78 -0.32 -8.13
N SER A 43 22.81 0.52 -8.29
CA SER A 43 22.68 1.88 -8.87
C SER A 43 22.23 1.94 -10.34
N GLU A 44 22.18 0.83 -11.05
CA GLU A 44 21.78 0.75 -12.47
C GLU A 44 20.46 -0.03 -12.66
N ALA A 45 19.67 -0.20 -11.59
CA ALA A 45 18.45 -0.99 -11.57
C ALA A 45 17.44 -0.61 -12.69
N GLU A 46 17.27 0.68 -12.99
CA GLU A 46 16.36 1.12 -14.06
C GLU A 46 16.72 0.54 -15.44
N GLN A 47 18.00 0.48 -15.79
CA GLN A 47 18.44 -0.08 -17.08
C GLN A 47 18.19 -1.59 -17.13
N GLU A 48 18.54 -2.29 -16.08
CA GLU A 48 18.33 -3.74 -15.96
C GLU A 48 16.85 -4.11 -16.05
N ILE A 49 15.98 -3.33 -15.37
CA ILE A 49 14.52 -3.51 -15.46
C ILE A 49 14.03 -3.32 -16.88
N VAL A 50 14.43 -2.24 -17.56
CA VAL A 50 14.03 -1.97 -18.96
C VAL A 50 14.49 -3.07 -19.90
N GLU A 51 15.72 -3.56 -19.75
CA GLU A 51 16.26 -4.65 -20.54
C GLU A 51 15.54 -5.97 -20.27
N SER A 52 15.25 -6.27 -19.02
CA SER A 52 14.47 -7.45 -18.60
C SER A 52 13.06 -7.42 -19.18
N VAL A 53 12.35 -6.30 -19.07
CA VAL A 53 11.02 -6.11 -19.66
C VAL A 53 11.04 -6.32 -21.18
N ARG A 54 12.03 -5.78 -21.88
CA ARG A 54 12.19 -5.94 -23.33
C ARG A 54 12.52 -7.39 -23.69
N SER A 55 13.42 -8.01 -22.96
CA SER A 55 13.84 -9.40 -23.17
C SER A 55 12.66 -10.35 -22.99
N LEU A 56 11.92 -10.23 -21.91
CA LEU A 56 10.70 -11.00 -21.64
C LEU A 56 9.63 -10.74 -22.71
N GLY A 57 9.45 -9.48 -23.13
CA GLY A 57 8.53 -9.12 -24.21
C GLY A 57 8.88 -9.76 -25.55
N THR A 58 10.14 -10.13 -25.77
CA THR A 58 10.58 -10.81 -27.00
C THR A 58 10.52 -12.33 -26.85
N ALA A 59 10.86 -12.86 -25.68
CA ALA A 59 10.96 -14.28 -25.42
C ALA A 59 9.60 -14.96 -25.16
N LEU A 60 8.65 -14.22 -24.55
CA LEU A 60 7.36 -14.77 -24.15
C LEU A 60 6.28 -14.61 -25.21
N SER A 61 5.44 -15.62 -25.38
CA SER A 61 4.20 -15.52 -26.14
C SER A 61 3.23 -14.53 -25.47
N ILE A 62 2.24 -14.05 -26.21
CA ILE A 62 1.23 -13.12 -25.67
C ILE A 62 0.46 -13.71 -24.48
N THR A 63 0.21 -15.02 -24.49
CA THR A 63 -0.44 -15.73 -23.37
C THR A 63 0.46 -15.69 -22.13
N GLN A 64 1.73 -16.03 -22.29
CA GLN A 64 2.69 -16.00 -21.19
C GLN A 64 2.91 -14.58 -20.63
N ARG A 65 2.92 -13.54 -21.49
CA ARG A 65 3.00 -12.15 -21.02
C ARG A 65 1.81 -11.78 -20.16
N ARG A 66 0.60 -12.25 -20.51
CA ARG A 66 -0.61 -12.06 -19.70
C ARG A 66 -0.51 -12.78 -18.35
N GLU A 67 -0.03 -14.01 -18.34
CA GLU A 67 0.19 -14.78 -17.11
C GLU A 67 1.22 -14.10 -16.20
N VAL A 68 2.33 -13.58 -16.74
CA VAL A 68 3.31 -12.80 -15.97
C VAL A 68 2.70 -11.51 -15.43
N LEU A 69 1.85 -10.83 -16.19
CA LEU A 69 1.16 -9.64 -15.72
C LEU A 69 0.16 -9.97 -14.59
N GLU A 70 -0.57 -11.09 -14.69
CA GLU A 70 -1.44 -11.59 -13.63
C GLU A 70 -0.66 -11.90 -12.35
N ASP A 71 0.54 -12.48 -12.49
CA ASP A 71 1.42 -12.75 -11.37
C ASP A 71 1.95 -11.46 -10.73
N ALA A 72 2.34 -10.48 -11.56
CA ALA A 72 2.81 -9.18 -11.08
C ALA A 72 1.71 -8.42 -10.30
N ILE A 73 0.46 -8.46 -10.78
CA ILE A 73 -0.70 -7.90 -10.05
C ILE A 73 -0.89 -8.64 -8.73
N ARG A 74 -0.80 -9.96 -8.73
CA ARG A 74 -0.98 -10.78 -7.52
C ARG A 74 0.13 -10.55 -6.48
N VAL A 75 1.35 -10.24 -6.93
CA VAL A 75 2.46 -9.82 -6.04
C VAL A 75 2.15 -8.45 -5.46
N ALA A 76 1.79 -7.48 -6.28
CA ALA A 76 1.45 -6.13 -5.84
C ALA A 76 0.25 -6.08 -4.88
N GLU A 77 -0.66 -7.06 -4.96
CA GLU A 77 -1.83 -7.19 -4.07
C GLU A 77 -1.55 -8.07 -2.83
N ALA A 78 -0.33 -8.60 -2.68
CA ALA A 78 -0.05 -9.62 -1.66
C ALA A 78 -0.19 -9.09 -0.23
N ASP A 79 0.05 -7.81 -0.02
CA ASP A 79 -0.18 -7.13 1.26
C ASP A 79 -1.63 -6.65 1.43
N GLY A 80 -2.45 -6.76 0.38
CA GLY A 80 -3.87 -6.38 0.34
C GLY A 80 -4.13 -4.95 -0.12
N VAL A 81 -3.10 -4.21 -0.54
CA VAL A 81 -3.22 -2.82 -1.02
C VAL A 81 -2.43 -2.66 -2.32
N LEU A 82 -3.08 -2.18 -3.39
CA LEU A 82 -2.42 -1.88 -4.65
C LEU A 82 -2.08 -0.39 -4.74
N LEU A 83 -0.83 -0.04 -4.50
CA LEU A 83 -0.37 1.35 -4.50
C LEU A 83 -0.39 1.98 -5.90
N ASN A 84 -0.57 3.31 -5.98
CA ASN A 84 -0.52 4.05 -7.25
C ASN A 84 0.81 3.87 -8.01
N SER A 85 1.94 3.77 -7.28
CA SER A 85 3.26 3.48 -7.84
C SER A 85 3.29 2.12 -8.53
N GLU A 86 2.68 1.10 -7.94
CA GLU A 86 2.58 -0.25 -8.48
C GLU A 86 1.65 -0.30 -9.69
N GLN A 87 0.50 0.38 -9.64
CA GLN A 87 -0.40 0.53 -10.80
C GLN A 87 0.31 1.19 -11.98
N ASN A 88 1.15 2.21 -11.72
CA ASN A 88 1.96 2.86 -12.74
C ASN A 88 2.99 1.90 -13.35
N LEU A 89 3.69 1.11 -12.52
CA LEU A 89 4.63 0.10 -12.98
C LEU A 89 3.95 -0.98 -13.83
N LEU A 90 2.81 -1.49 -13.38
CA LEU A 90 1.98 -2.45 -14.13
C LEU A 90 1.51 -1.85 -15.46
N SER A 91 1.20 -0.55 -15.50
CA SER A 91 0.80 0.16 -16.71
C SER A 91 1.94 0.29 -17.71
N VAL A 92 3.16 0.55 -17.24
CA VAL A 92 4.38 0.58 -18.06
C VAL A 92 4.64 -0.81 -18.64
N LEU A 93 4.59 -1.86 -17.83
CA LEU A 93 4.79 -3.24 -18.22
C LEU A 93 3.76 -3.68 -19.28
N ALA A 94 2.48 -3.44 -19.03
CA ALA A 94 1.40 -3.75 -19.96
C ALA A 94 1.51 -2.98 -21.27
N GLY A 95 1.99 -1.73 -21.20
CA GLY A 95 2.28 -0.90 -22.37
C GLY A 95 3.43 -1.43 -23.21
N ALA A 96 4.53 -1.84 -22.56
CA ALA A 96 5.70 -2.40 -23.24
C ALA A 96 5.40 -3.73 -23.95
N TRP A 97 4.43 -4.50 -23.44
CA TRP A 97 4.04 -5.81 -23.98
C TRP A 97 2.79 -5.78 -24.86
N ASP A 98 2.21 -4.61 -25.13
CA ASP A 98 0.98 -4.40 -25.92
C ASP A 98 -0.23 -5.20 -25.40
N ILE A 99 -0.39 -5.25 -24.07
CA ILE A 99 -1.49 -5.95 -23.37
C ILE A 99 -2.27 -5.04 -22.41
N LYS A 100 -2.39 -3.75 -22.71
CA LYS A 100 -3.07 -2.75 -21.86
C LYS A 100 -4.50 -3.14 -21.52
N ALA A 101 -5.29 -3.61 -22.48
CA ALA A 101 -6.67 -4.05 -22.26
C ALA A 101 -6.76 -5.24 -21.28
N THR A 102 -5.72 -6.08 -21.21
CA THR A 102 -5.66 -7.17 -20.23
C THR A 102 -5.45 -6.61 -18.83
N LYS A 103 -4.54 -5.62 -18.67
CA LYS A 103 -4.29 -4.96 -17.39
C LYS A 103 -5.56 -4.31 -16.84
N ASP A 104 -6.23 -3.50 -17.65
CA ASP A 104 -7.44 -2.79 -17.23
C ASP A 104 -8.51 -3.78 -16.74
N ARG A 105 -8.76 -4.86 -17.51
CA ARG A 105 -9.68 -5.93 -17.09
C ARG A 105 -9.27 -6.62 -15.80
N LEU A 106 -7.98 -6.91 -15.62
CA LEU A 106 -7.48 -7.60 -14.42
C LEU A 106 -7.54 -6.72 -13.17
N ILE A 107 -7.26 -5.43 -13.33
CA ILE A 107 -7.42 -4.45 -12.23
C ILE A 107 -8.90 -4.29 -11.87
N ASP A 108 -9.79 -4.19 -12.87
CA ASP A 108 -11.25 -4.15 -12.65
C ASP A 108 -11.75 -5.44 -11.97
N GLU A 109 -11.27 -6.62 -12.38
CA GLU A 109 -11.61 -7.92 -11.76
C GLU A 109 -11.04 -8.05 -10.34
N SER A 110 -9.88 -7.45 -10.07
CA SER A 110 -9.29 -7.37 -8.75
C SER A 110 -10.10 -6.44 -7.87
N SER A 111 -10.35 -5.22 -8.32
CA SER A 111 -11.21 -4.26 -7.62
C SER A 111 -12.60 -4.86 -7.34
N ALA A 112 -13.24 -5.51 -8.31
CA ALA A 112 -14.54 -6.15 -8.12
C ALA A 112 -14.53 -7.34 -7.12
N ARG A 113 -13.41 -8.03 -6.97
CA ARG A 113 -13.24 -9.04 -5.89
C ARG A 113 -13.11 -8.40 -4.51
N LEU A 114 -12.71 -7.14 -4.48
CA LEU A 114 -12.51 -6.34 -3.27
C LEU A 114 -13.74 -5.47 -2.94
N GLU A 115 -14.66 -5.30 -3.90
CA GLU A 115 -15.96 -4.61 -3.76
C GLU A 115 -17.00 -5.48 -3.01
N ASN A 116 -16.72 -5.84 -1.78
CA ASN A 116 -17.72 -5.70 -0.74
C ASN A 116 -17.50 -4.30 -0.17
N ASP A 117 -18.12 -3.30 -0.80
CA ASP A 117 -18.01 -1.91 -0.39
C ASP A 117 -18.52 -1.80 1.07
N PRO A 118 -17.61 -1.76 2.06
CA PRO A 118 -18.05 -1.58 3.43
C PRO A 118 -18.64 -0.17 3.51
N GLU A 119 -19.85 -0.05 4.01
CA GLU A 119 -20.47 1.24 4.33
C GLU A 119 -19.44 2.11 5.07
N TRP A 120 -19.18 3.32 4.57
CA TRP A 120 -18.16 4.21 5.13
C TRP A 120 -18.38 4.39 6.63
N SER A 121 -17.42 4.07 7.44
CA SER A 121 -17.48 4.05 8.90
C SER A 121 -16.41 4.93 9.51
N ILE A 122 -16.48 5.16 10.81
CA ILE A 122 -15.46 5.91 11.55
C ILE A 122 -14.05 5.33 11.39
N LEU A 123 -13.91 4.02 11.14
CA LEU A 123 -12.62 3.41 10.86
C LEU A 123 -12.04 3.85 9.51
N HIS A 124 -12.88 4.16 8.52
CA HIS A 124 -12.45 4.74 7.25
C HIS A 124 -11.95 6.18 7.43
N ASP A 125 -12.62 6.97 8.29
CA ASP A 125 -12.15 8.33 8.62
C ASP A 125 -10.80 8.29 9.35
N ILE A 126 -10.61 7.34 10.28
CA ILE A 126 -9.34 7.13 10.97
C ILE A 126 -8.26 6.67 9.96
N ALA A 127 -8.58 5.69 9.10
CA ALA A 127 -7.67 5.21 8.06
C ALA A 127 -7.26 6.34 7.11
N LEU A 128 -8.19 7.22 6.72
CA LEU A 128 -7.89 8.37 5.88
C LEU A 128 -6.88 9.32 6.53
N LEU A 129 -7.00 9.59 7.84
CA LEU A 129 -6.01 10.39 8.56
C LEU A 129 -4.64 9.70 8.64
N TYR A 130 -4.62 8.37 8.78
CA TYR A 130 -3.37 7.60 8.75
C TYR A 130 -2.67 7.71 7.39
N ILE A 131 -3.45 7.63 6.30
CA ILE A 131 -2.93 7.80 4.93
C ILE A 131 -2.38 9.22 4.72
N VAL A 132 -3.11 10.25 5.16
CA VAL A 132 -2.66 11.64 5.10
C VAL A 132 -1.33 11.80 5.83
N MET A 133 -1.18 11.18 7.01
CA MET A 133 0.06 11.21 7.79
C MET A 133 1.21 10.54 7.03
N GLY A 134 1.08 9.29 6.61
CA GLY A 134 2.16 8.58 5.93
C GLY A 134 2.53 9.23 4.59
N HIS A 135 1.54 9.66 3.80
CA HIS A 135 1.79 10.30 2.50
C HIS A 135 2.39 11.71 2.60
N SER A 136 2.22 12.42 3.74
CA SER A 136 2.68 13.80 3.91
C SER A 136 4.20 13.96 3.94
N ALA A 137 4.92 12.88 4.23
CA ALA A 137 6.36 12.91 4.40
C ALA A 137 7.11 13.07 3.07
N ASP A 138 6.83 12.22 2.11
CA ASP A 138 7.58 12.14 0.84
C ASP A 138 6.67 11.95 -0.40
N GLY A 139 5.37 11.95 -0.21
CA GLY A 139 4.38 11.75 -1.29
C GLY A 139 4.18 10.28 -1.67
N HIS A 140 4.65 9.36 -0.84
CA HIS A 140 4.52 7.92 -1.03
C HIS A 140 4.13 7.24 0.28
N LEU A 141 3.32 6.19 0.21
CA LEU A 141 3.06 5.30 1.33
C LEU A 141 4.07 4.16 1.28
N LYS A 142 4.84 3.99 2.33
CA LYS A 142 5.80 2.89 2.48
C LYS A 142 5.12 1.69 3.12
N GLU A 143 5.63 0.50 2.84
CA GLU A 143 5.08 -0.73 3.40
C GLU A 143 5.12 -0.76 4.94
N VAL A 144 6.18 -0.24 5.54
CA VAL A 144 6.28 -0.14 7.01
C VAL A 144 5.19 0.74 7.61
N GLU A 145 4.78 1.79 6.91
CA GLU A 145 3.66 2.66 7.30
C GLU A 145 2.32 1.95 7.10
N ILE A 146 2.13 1.27 5.98
CA ILE A 146 0.93 0.47 5.71
C ILE A 146 0.78 -0.63 6.77
N SER A 147 1.86 -1.34 7.10
CA SER A 147 1.84 -2.34 8.16
C SER A 147 1.46 -1.73 9.51
N ALA A 148 2.03 -0.57 9.86
CA ALA A 148 1.68 0.15 11.06
C ALA A 148 0.20 0.60 11.07
N MET A 149 -0.33 1.06 9.93
CA MET A 149 -1.74 1.43 9.78
C MET A 149 -2.66 0.23 10.01
N ILE A 150 -2.35 -0.92 9.42
CA ILE A 150 -3.11 -2.17 9.60
C ILE A 150 -3.11 -2.60 11.07
N ASP A 151 -1.95 -2.57 11.72
CA ASP A 151 -1.81 -2.93 13.12
C ASP A 151 -2.63 -1.99 14.02
N ARG A 152 -2.54 -0.67 13.79
CA ARG A 152 -3.30 0.32 14.57
C ARG A 152 -4.80 0.21 14.34
N LEU A 153 -5.27 0.05 13.10
CA LEU A 153 -6.70 -0.15 12.81
C LEU A 153 -7.23 -1.43 13.48
N GLY A 154 -6.43 -2.50 13.55
CA GLY A 154 -6.79 -3.75 14.23
C GLY A 154 -6.95 -3.61 15.74
N GLU A 155 -6.31 -2.63 16.38
CA GLU A 155 -6.50 -2.33 17.80
C GLU A 155 -7.84 -1.63 18.09
N TRP A 156 -8.41 -0.92 17.09
CA TRP A 156 -9.70 -0.24 17.22
C TRP A 156 -10.90 -1.19 17.24
N GLU A 157 -10.85 -2.24 16.41
CA GLU A 157 -11.93 -3.21 16.31
C GLU A 157 -11.36 -4.63 16.25
N THR A 158 -11.20 -5.22 17.41
CA THR A 158 -10.55 -6.54 17.58
C THR A 158 -11.37 -7.72 17.05
N GLN A 159 -12.62 -7.48 16.63
CA GLN A 159 -13.46 -8.52 16.03
C GLN A 159 -13.29 -8.61 14.52
N LEU A 160 -12.70 -7.58 13.88
CA LEU A 160 -12.41 -7.60 12.46
C LEU A 160 -11.22 -8.52 12.16
N THR A 161 -11.32 -9.22 11.07
CA THR A 161 -10.21 -9.96 10.50
C THR A 161 -9.21 -9.00 9.87
N VAL A 162 -7.97 -9.42 9.69
CA VAL A 162 -6.94 -8.64 8.99
C VAL A 162 -7.41 -8.26 7.58
N GLU A 163 -8.17 -9.13 6.91
CA GLU A 163 -8.69 -8.86 5.56
C GLU A 163 -9.75 -7.76 5.53
N GLU A 164 -10.63 -7.71 6.55
CA GLU A 164 -11.60 -6.63 6.70
C GLU A 164 -10.92 -5.29 7.01
N ILE A 165 -9.86 -5.30 7.83
CA ILE A 165 -9.05 -4.11 8.10
C ILE A 165 -8.36 -3.61 6.83
N ARG A 166 -7.79 -4.52 6.04
CA ARG A 166 -7.20 -4.19 4.73
C ARG A 166 -8.23 -3.62 3.76
N SER A 167 -9.45 -4.14 3.78
CA SER A 167 -10.55 -3.60 2.96
C SER A 167 -10.88 -2.15 3.33
N ILE A 168 -10.92 -1.84 4.64
CA ILE A 168 -11.13 -0.47 5.14
C ILE A 168 -9.99 0.45 4.68
N LEU A 169 -8.74 0.02 4.89
CA LEU A 169 -7.58 0.82 4.49
C LEU A 169 -7.55 1.05 2.97
N ARG A 170 -7.88 0.03 2.17
CA ARG A 170 -7.96 0.13 0.72
C ARG A 170 -9.02 1.14 0.28
N ALA A 171 -10.24 1.05 0.81
CA ALA A 171 -11.30 2.01 0.50
C ALA A 171 -10.87 3.45 0.82
N ALA A 172 -10.16 3.66 1.93
CA ALA A 172 -9.63 4.96 2.30
C ALA A 172 -8.49 5.43 1.35
N ILE A 173 -7.61 4.53 0.89
CA ILE A 173 -6.58 4.83 -0.12
C ILE A 173 -7.21 5.20 -1.46
N ASP A 174 -8.21 4.44 -1.91
CA ASP A 174 -8.92 4.71 -3.15
C ASP A 174 -9.61 6.08 -3.11
N TYR A 175 -10.26 6.40 -1.99
CA TYR A 175 -10.83 7.73 -1.78
C TYR A 175 -9.77 8.84 -1.81
N TYR A 176 -8.66 8.66 -1.09
CA TYR A 176 -7.55 9.60 -1.05
C TYR A 176 -6.90 9.81 -2.42
N SER A 177 -6.77 8.75 -3.21
CA SER A 177 -6.17 8.78 -4.56
C SER A 177 -6.99 9.59 -5.58
N GLN A 178 -8.29 9.74 -5.34
CA GLN A 178 -9.18 10.58 -6.16
C GLN A 178 -8.97 12.09 -5.92
N GLY A 179 -8.11 12.46 -4.98
CA GLY A 179 -7.79 13.83 -4.63
C GLY A 179 -8.91 14.50 -3.84
N PRO A 180 -9.19 14.04 -2.61
CA PRO A 180 -10.20 14.68 -1.77
C PRO A 180 -9.84 16.15 -1.56
N ASN A 181 -10.84 17.01 -1.56
CA ASN A 181 -10.64 18.42 -1.30
C ASN A 181 -10.48 18.67 0.22
N GLU A 182 -10.08 19.89 0.60
CA GLU A 182 -9.88 20.27 2.00
C GLU A 182 -11.14 20.10 2.86
N ASN A 183 -12.34 20.22 2.28
CA ASN A 183 -13.59 20.02 3.02
C ASN A 183 -13.79 18.53 3.35
N ASP A 184 -13.49 17.62 2.43
CA ASP A 184 -13.64 16.18 2.65
C ASP A 184 -12.75 15.70 3.81
N LEU A 185 -11.50 16.18 3.87
CA LEU A 185 -10.61 15.89 4.99
C LEU A 185 -11.09 16.52 6.29
N THR A 186 -11.63 17.72 6.21
CA THR A 186 -12.23 18.42 7.36
C THR A 186 -13.45 17.66 7.88
N ASP A 187 -14.27 17.10 7.00
CA ASP A 187 -15.45 16.32 7.38
C ASP A 187 -15.05 15.04 8.14
N SER A 188 -14.00 14.34 7.73
CA SER A 188 -13.47 13.21 8.49
C SER A 188 -12.93 13.61 9.87
N VAL A 189 -12.21 14.73 9.96
CA VAL A 189 -11.75 15.29 11.25
C VAL A 189 -12.92 15.59 12.19
N LEU A 190 -14.00 16.16 11.64
CA LEU A 190 -15.22 16.46 12.40
C LEU A 190 -15.98 15.18 12.79
N ALA A 191 -16.11 14.21 11.87
CA ALA A 191 -16.74 12.93 12.14
C ALA A 191 -16.06 12.20 13.34
N ILE A 192 -14.73 12.16 13.33
CA ILE A 192 -13.96 11.61 14.44
C ILE A 192 -14.19 12.39 15.75
N LYS A 193 -14.23 13.73 15.66
CA LYS A 193 -14.49 14.58 16.82
C LYS A 193 -15.85 14.31 17.45
N GLU A 194 -16.87 14.10 16.63
CA GLU A 194 -18.25 13.89 17.06
C GLU A 194 -18.49 12.45 17.56
N ALA A 195 -17.91 11.46 16.86
CA ALA A 195 -18.10 10.06 17.18
C ALA A 195 -17.28 9.57 18.37
N LEU A 196 -16.06 10.10 18.57
CA LEU A 196 -15.12 9.60 19.55
C LEU A 196 -15.00 10.50 20.78
N PRO A 197 -14.99 9.95 22.00
CA PRO A 197 -14.66 10.68 23.20
C PRO A 197 -13.20 11.16 23.19
N LYS A 198 -12.90 12.18 23.99
CA LYS A 198 -11.56 12.79 24.06
C LYS A 198 -10.43 11.79 24.27
N SER A 199 -10.65 10.76 25.08
CA SER A 199 -9.67 9.70 25.36
C SER A 199 -9.33 8.88 24.10
N GLN A 200 -10.33 8.55 23.28
CA GLN A 200 -10.11 7.81 22.04
C GLN A 200 -9.46 8.69 20.96
N ARG A 201 -9.81 9.98 20.88
CA ARG A 201 -9.11 10.91 19.98
C ARG A 201 -7.63 11.09 20.34
N LEU A 202 -7.28 10.96 21.63
CA LEU A 202 -5.87 10.89 22.05
C LEU A 202 -5.18 9.64 21.51
N ILE A 203 -5.89 8.50 21.44
CA ILE A 203 -5.33 7.28 20.83
C ILE A 203 -5.09 7.50 19.34
N VAL A 204 -6.03 8.12 18.60
CA VAL A 204 -5.80 8.47 17.18
C VAL A 204 -4.54 9.32 17.02
N LEU A 205 -4.31 10.33 17.87
CA LEU A 205 -3.10 11.14 17.81
C LEU A 205 -1.83 10.33 18.11
N ASP A 206 -1.88 9.40 19.05
CA ASP A 206 -0.76 8.50 19.37
C ASP A 206 -0.45 7.53 18.21
N ASP A 207 -1.51 7.01 17.56
CA ASP A 207 -1.40 6.18 16.38
C ASP A 207 -0.73 6.94 15.22
N LEU A 208 -1.14 8.18 14.96
CA LEU A 208 -0.52 9.03 13.95
C LEU A 208 0.98 9.26 14.20
N VAL A 209 1.36 9.51 15.45
CA VAL A 209 2.77 9.62 15.85
C VAL A 209 3.52 8.30 15.65
N THR A 210 2.85 7.18 15.88
CA THR A 210 3.45 5.85 15.67
C THR A 210 3.68 5.57 14.20
N ILE A 211 2.72 5.90 13.33
CA ILE A 211 2.83 5.78 11.87
C ILE A 211 3.94 6.68 11.35
N ALA A 212 3.98 7.96 11.76
CA ALA A 212 5.05 8.89 11.41
C ALA A 212 6.45 8.39 11.80
N LYS A 213 6.57 7.60 12.87
CA LYS A 213 7.82 6.99 13.32
C LYS A 213 8.16 5.67 12.64
N ALA A 214 7.27 5.10 11.86
CA ALA A 214 7.47 3.76 11.30
C ALA A 214 8.68 3.69 10.35
N ASP A 215 8.97 4.75 9.63
CA ASP A 215 10.15 4.88 8.76
C ASP A 215 11.41 5.39 9.48
N GLY A 216 11.31 5.71 10.77
CA GLY A 216 12.40 6.13 11.64
C GLY A 216 12.68 7.64 11.69
N THR A 217 11.92 8.47 10.96
CA THR A 217 12.15 9.93 10.92
C THR A 217 10.83 10.69 10.92
N VAL A 218 10.60 11.51 11.94
CA VAL A 218 9.42 12.41 11.97
C VAL A 218 9.83 13.78 11.42
N ILE A 219 9.15 14.21 10.37
CA ILE A 219 9.41 15.50 9.72
C ILE A 219 8.44 16.59 10.20
N GLU A 220 8.72 17.85 9.82
CA GLU A 220 7.96 19.01 10.32
C GLU A 220 6.49 18.99 9.86
N SER A 221 6.21 18.57 8.62
CA SER A 221 4.83 18.46 8.12
C SER A 221 3.97 17.47 8.92
N GLU A 222 4.54 16.38 9.39
CA GLU A 222 3.85 15.41 10.24
C GLU A 222 3.53 15.99 11.62
N LYS A 223 4.45 16.79 12.19
CA LYS A 223 4.18 17.51 13.43
C LYS A 223 3.05 18.52 13.27
N ASP A 224 3.07 19.28 12.17
CA ASP A 224 2.02 20.26 11.86
C ASP A 224 0.64 19.58 11.74
N ILE A 225 0.55 18.38 11.17
CA ILE A 225 -0.70 17.60 11.11
C ILE A 225 -1.18 17.26 12.52
N VAL A 226 -0.32 16.69 13.37
CA VAL A 226 -0.70 16.31 14.73
C VAL A 226 -1.10 17.53 15.56
N GLU A 227 -0.42 18.65 15.44
CA GLU A 227 -0.76 19.91 16.12
C GLU A 227 -2.09 20.48 15.63
N SER A 228 -2.35 20.43 14.32
CA SER A 228 -3.59 20.88 13.72
C SER A 228 -4.79 20.06 14.20
N LEU A 229 -4.66 18.72 14.21
CA LEU A 229 -5.68 17.80 14.70
C LEU A 229 -5.91 17.96 16.21
N SER A 230 -4.86 18.08 16.99
CA SER A 230 -4.89 18.35 18.42
C SER A 230 -5.70 19.61 18.72
N SER A 231 -5.42 20.69 17.98
CA SER A 231 -6.15 21.96 18.04
C SER A 231 -7.62 21.81 17.64
N ALA A 232 -7.91 21.14 16.53
CA ALA A 232 -9.28 20.92 16.01
C ALA A 232 -10.13 20.12 17.00
N TRP A 233 -9.52 19.18 17.74
CA TRP A 233 -10.18 18.33 18.74
C TRP A 233 -10.18 18.91 20.16
N ASN A 234 -9.63 20.09 20.37
CA ASN A 234 -9.47 20.74 21.68
C ASN A 234 -8.70 19.83 22.68
N ILE A 235 -7.62 19.25 22.21
CA ILE A 235 -6.73 18.39 22.99
C ILE A 235 -5.41 19.15 23.17
N ASP A 236 -5.03 19.41 24.41
CA ASP A 236 -3.74 20.01 24.71
C ASP A 236 -2.72 18.89 24.88
N VAL A 237 -1.94 18.63 23.84
CA VAL A 237 -0.90 17.58 23.81
C VAL A 237 0.46 18.23 23.77
N ARG A 238 1.31 17.89 24.73
CA ARG A 238 2.75 18.13 24.62
C ARG A 238 3.36 16.89 23.96
N ILE A 239 3.46 16.93 22.63
CA ILE A 239 4.05 15.83 21.87
C ILE A 239 5.56 15.95 21.99
N ALA A 240 6.19 15.04 22.72
CA ALA A 240 7.62 14.81 22.66
C ALA A 240 7.91 13.96 21.40
N LEU A 241 8.06 14.62 20.27
CA LEU A 241 8.46 14.01 19.00
C LEU A 241 9.97 13.91 18.89
#